data_99f8f09afb1319ff9830ee213b5ab2c2
#
_entry.id   99f8f09afb1319ff9830ee213b5ab2c2
#
_cell.length_a   1.000
_cell.length_b   1.000
_cell.length_c   1.000
_cell.angle_alpha   90.00
_cell.angle_beta   90.00
_cell.angle_gamma   90.00
#
_symmetry.space_group_name_H-M   'P 1'
#
loop_
_entity.id
_entity.type
_entity.pdbx_description
1 polymer ?
#
loop_
_entity_poly.entity_id
_entity_poly.type
_entity_poly.pdbx_seq_one_letter_code
_entity_poly.pdbx_strand_id
1 'polypeptide(L)'
;MDVYAIVTEKIISLLDQGVVPWRRPWTSTGLPRNLVTKKPYRGINHFLLSASKFVSPFWLTTRQANQLDGCVRKGEESTIVVFWKVEDLEQCGEDLDSEEHDNKNHRRILLRYYRVFNLEQCELPQAVLDKLPKIERHQHEPITACAEIIGCMPNAPEIEHAGSKAFYSPITDRVTLPPPELFISYEEYFASCYHELVHSTGHKKRLARESILEAAPFGSAVYSKEELVAEMGAAYLCAESGISPAVIENQASYIAGWLKKLHDDRKLVVHAAAQAQKAADYVLGKFPIPA
;
A
#
# COMPACT_ATOMS: atom_id res chain seq x y z
N MET A 1 -13.64 -9.80 17.60
CA MET A 1 -13.23 -8.39 17.36
C MET A 1 -13.00 -8.23 15.86
N ASP A 2 -13.65 -7.26 15.24
CA ASP A 2 -13.54 -7.03 13.80
C ASP A 2 -12.22 -6.31 13.45
N VAL A 3 -11.32 -7.02 12.76
CA VAL A 3 -9.99 -6.49 12.41
C VAL A 3 -10.10 -5.35 11.41
N TYR A 4 -11.11 -5.38 10.53
CA TYR A 4 -11.35 -4.27 9.61
C TYR A 4 -11.71 -2.97 10.37
N ALA A 5 -12.58 -3.09 11.37
CA ALA A 5 -12.93 -1.94 12.22
C ALA A 5 -11.69 -1.35 12.90
N ILE A 6 -10.84 -2.19 13.51
CA ILE A 6 -9.61 -1.74 14.19
C ILE A 6 -8.70 -0.96 13.24
N VAL A 7 -8.48 -1.49 12.03
CA VAL A 7 -7.62 -0.84 11.03
C VAL A 7 -8.23 0.46 10.58
N THR A 8 -9.53 0.47 10.24
CA THR A 8 -10.21 1.66 9.74
C THR A 8 -10.27 2.76 10.78
N GLU A 9 -10.56 2.43 12.05
CA GLU A 9 -10.53 3.39 13.18
C GLU A 9 -9.12 3.99 13.36
N LYS A 10 -8.06 3.20 13.20
CA LYS A 10 -6.69 3.72 13.24
C LYS A 10 -6.40 4.70 12.12
N ILE A 11 -6.85 4.41 10.89
CA ILE A 11 -6.70 5.31 9.74
C ILE A 11 -7.53 6.58 9.93
N ILE A 12 -8.78 6.47 10.40
CA ILE A 12 -9.64 7.61 10.72
C ILE A 12 -8.96 8.51 11.76
N SER A 13 -8.42 7.92 12.83
CA SER A 13 -7.71 8.69 13.87
C SER A 13 -6.49 9.45 13.32
N LEU A 14 -5.78 8.90 12.33
CA LEU A 14 -4.68 9.60 11.66
C LEU A 14 -5.20 10.75 10.81
N LEU A 15 -6.26 10.54 10.05
CA LEU A 15 -6.91 11.57 9.24
C LEU A 15 -7.43 12.72 10.09
N ASP A 16 -8.07 12.43 11.25
CA ASP A 16 -8.55 13.44 12.22
C ASP A 16 -7.39 14.30 12.78
N GLN A 17 -6.19 13.73 12.85
CA GLN A 17 -4.97 14.44 13.24
C GLN A 17 -4.31 15.20 12.07
N GLY A 18 -4.95 15.24 10.90
CA GLY A 18 -4.39 15.85 9.70
C GLY A 18 -3.32 15.02 8.99
N VAL A 19 -3.14 13.76 9.38
CA VAL A 19 -2.16 12.85 8.79
C VAL A 19 -2.85 11.96 7.76
N VAL A 20 -2.49 12.13 6.48
CA VAL A 20 -2.92 11.24 5.39
C VAL A 20 -1.87 10.15 5.21
N PRO A 21 -2.14 8.88 5.62
CA PRO A 21 -1.10 7.85 5.68
C PRO A 21 -0.44 7.54 4.34
N TRP A 22 -1.18 7.66 3.23
CA TRP A 22 -0.69 7.42 1.87
C TRP A 22 -0.15 8.66 1.14
N ARG A 23 -0.12 9.83 1.82
CA ARG A 23 0.48 11.08 1.31
C ARG A 23 1.62 11.59 2.18
N ARG A 24 2.04 10.81 3.18
CA ARG A 24 3.14 11.23 4.04
C ARG A 24 4.45 11.14 3.26
N PRO A 25 5.27 12.22 3.23
CA PRO A 25 6.61 12.15 2.65
C PRO A 25 7.43 11.10 3.41
N TRP A 26 7.88 10.08 2.69
CA TRP A 26 8.70 9.01 3.26
C TRP A 26 10.06 9.57 3.62
N THR A 27 10.46 9.44 4.86
CA THR A 27 11.85 9.68 5.20
C THR A 27 12.72 8.65 4.48
N SER A 28 13.87 9.06 4.01
CA SER A 28 14.85 8.32 3.18
C SER A 28 15.40 7.01 3.79
N THR A 29 14.70 6.40 4.73
CA THR A 29 15.14 5.21 5.47
C THR A 29 14.64 3.89 4.88
N GLY A 30 13.88 3.95 3.79
CA GLY A 30 13.35 2.77 3.08
C GLY A 30 12.03 2.24 3.63
N LEU A 31 11.50 1.21 2.94
CA LEU A 31 10.20 0.61 3.26
C LEU A 31 10.21 -0.08 4.63
N PRO A 32 9.13 0.04 5.44
CA PRO A 32 8.98 -0.71 6.68
C PRO A 32 9.16 -2.20 6.44
N ARG A 33 10.02 -2.84 7.23
CA ARG A 33 10.36 -4.26 7.09
C ARG A 33 10.51 -4.96 8.44
N ASN A 34 10.26 -6.26 8.44
CA ASN A 34 10.48 -7.05 9.63
C ASN A 34 11.99 -7.24 9.88
N LEU A 35 12.45 -6.97 11.11
CA LEU A 35 13.87 -7.02 11.48
C LEU A 35 14.49 -8.40 11.27
N VAL A 36 13.75 -9.47 11.59
CA VAL A 36 14.27 -10.85 11.56
C VAL A 36 14.22 -11.40 10.13
N THR A 37 13.05 -11.33 9.48
CA THR A 37 12.85 -11.91 8.15
C THR A 37 13.37 -11.04 7.01
N LYS A 38 13.67 -9.76 7.28
CA LYS A 38 14.06 -8.73 6.31
C LYS A 38 12.97 -8.42 5.25
N LYS A 39 11.84 -9.12 5.30
CA LYS A 39 10.75 -8.92 4.34
C LYS A 39 10.05 -7.57 4.57
N PRO A 40 9.76 -6.80 3.51
CA PRO A 40 9.00 -5.55 3.62
C PRO A 40 7.55 -5.85 4.02
N TYR A 41 6.97 -4.96 4.80
CA TYR A 41 5.54 -4.95 5.06
C TYR A 41 4.80 -4.41 3.83
N ARG A 42 3.66 -5.02 3.52
CA ARG A 42 2.90 -4.78 2.28
C ARG A 42 1.44 -4.42 2.57
N GLY A 43 0.76 -3.89 1.57
CA GLY A 43 -0.64 -3.50 1.69
C GLY A 43 -0.84 -2.46 2.79
N ILE A 44 -1.95 -2.54 3.50
CA ILE A 44 -2.28 -1.59 4.56
C ILE A 44 -1.21 -1.49 5.66
N ASN A 45 -0.42 -2.56 5.88
CA ASN A 45 0.65 -2.56 6.88
C ASN A 45 1.73 -1.53 6.58
N HIS A 46 2.05 -1.32 5.29
CA HIS A 46 2.98 -0.29 4.88
C HIS A 46 2.54 1.08 5.41
N PHE A 47 1.30 1.47 5.18
CA PHE A 47 0.77 2.76 5.62
C PHE A 47 0.67 2.89 7.14
N LEU A 48 0.22 1.84 7.83
CA LEU A 48 0.11 1.83 9.30
C LEU A 48 1.47 2.06 9.98
N LEU A 49 2.52 1.42 9.46
CA LEU A 49 3.87 1.52 10.02
C LEU A 49 4.55 2.83 9.63
N SER A 50 4.40 3.26 8.38
CA SER A 50 4.98 4.50 7.89
C SER A 50 4.32 5.75 8.48
N ALA A 51 3.06 5.68 8.91
CA ALA A 51 2.39 6.76 9.62
C ALA A 51 2.92 6.98 11.05
N SER A 52 3.81 6.11 11.56
CA SER A 52 4.43 6.25 12.87
C SER A 52 5.49 7.35 12.90
N LYS A 53 5.88 7.77 14.09
CA LYS A 53 6.91 8.79 14.31
C LYS A 53 8.36 8.29 14.18
N PHE A 54 8.56 6.99 14.04
CA PHE A 54 9.88 6.35 14.06
C PHE A 54 10.60 6.53 12.71
N VAL A 55 11.92 6.68 12.79
CA VAL A 55 12.81 6.84 11.63
C VAL A 55 13.30 5.48 11.14
N SER A 56 13.54 4.52 12.04
CA SER A 56 14.01 3.20 11.66
C SER A 56 12.96 2.44 10.82
N PRO A 57 13.35 1.82 9.69
CA PRO A 57 12.44 1.01 8.90
C PRO A 57 12.18 -0.39 9.51
N PHE A 58 12.88 -0.76 10.59
CA PHE A 58 12.84 -2.10 11.15
C PHE A 58 11.79 -2.23 12.25
N TRP A 59 11.00 -3.32 12.15
CA TRP A 59 9.93 -3.64 13.06
C TRP A 59 10.01 -5.10 13.49
N LEU A 60 9.64 -5.41 14.74
CA LEU A 60 9.69 -6.75 15.30
C LEU A 60 8.58 -6.94 16.34
N THR A 61 8.22 -8.19 16.60
CA THR A 61 7.34 -8.55 17.69
C THR A 61 8.13 -8.67 19.00
N THR A 62 7.46 -8.61 20.15
CA THR A 62 8.09 -8.87 21.47
C THR A 62 8.80 -10.23 21.48
N ARG A 63 8.18 -11.26 20.89
CA ARG A 63 8.79 -12.59 20.79
C ARG A 63 10.11 -12.55 19.99
N GLN A 64 10.15 -11.81 18.91
CA GLN A 64 11.36 -11.66 18.10
C GLN A 64 12.44 -10.86 18.83
N ALA A 65 12.06 -9.81 19.61
CA ALA A 65 13.02 -9.11 20.45
C ALA A 65 13.68 -10.05 21.48
N ASN A 66 12.88 -10.86 22.16
CA ASN A 66 13.37 -11.84 23.13
C ASN A 66 14.24 -12.93 22.47
N GLN A 67 13.94 -13.38 21.25
CA GLN A 67 14.75 -14.33 20.50
C GLN A 67 16.13 -13.76 20.07
N LEU A 68 16.25 -12.44 20.08
CA LEU A 68 17.51 -11.73 19.83
C LEU A 68 18.22 -11.30 21.11
N ASP A 69 17.88 -11.91 22.25
CA ASP A 69 18.42 -11.58 23.58
C ASP A 69 18.20 -10.11 23.97
N GLY A 70 17.10 -9.51 23.47
CA GLY A 70 16.69 -8.15 23.77
C GLY A 70 15.27 -8.07 24.32
N CYS A 71 14.78 -6.86 24.49
CA CYS A 71 13.42 -6.61 24.96
C CYS A 71 12.82 -5.34 24.39
N VAL A 72 11.51 -5.22 24.47
CA VAL A 72 10.79 -3.97 24.25
C VAL A 72 10.85 -3.16 25.53
N ARG A 73 11.18 -1.87 25.46
CA ARG A 73 11.22 -1.00 26.65
C ARG A 73 9.85 -0.91 27.31
N LYS A 74 9.85 -0.83 28.61
CA LYS A 74 8.62 -0.73 29.41
C LYS A 74 7.86 0.56 29.08
N GLY A 75 6.56 0.47 28.86
CA GLY A 75 5.70 1.61 28.55
C GLY A 75 5.59 1.97 27.07
N GLU A 76 6.29 1.27 26.20
CA GLU A 76 6.18 1.51 24.74
C GLU A 76 4.86 0.98 24.17
N GLU A 77 4.27 1.75 23.26
CA GLU A 77 3.02 1.38 22.57
C GLU A 77 3.29 0.63 21.27
N SER A 78 2.59 -0.49 21.08
CA SER A 78 2.71 -1.29 19.88
C SER A 78 1.94 -0.69 18.71
N THR A 79 2.43 -0.91 17.50
CA THR A 79 1.69 -0.68 16.27
C THR A 79 1.10 -1.99 15.76
N ILE A 80 -0.12 -1.96 15.21
CA ILE A 80 -0.77 -3.14 14.65
C ILE A 80 -0.34 -3.37 13.21
N VAL A 81 -0.20 -4.65 12.84
CA VAL A 81 -0.09 -5.12 11.46
C VAL A 81 -1.08 -6.25 11.23
N VAL A 82 -1.54 -6.43 10.01
CA VAL A 82 -2.56 -7.42 9.67
C VAL A 82 -2.04 -8.40 8.62
N PHE A 83 -2.47 -9.66 8.74
CA PHE A 83 -2.13 -10.72 7.78
C PHE A 83 -3.36 -11.58 7.50
N TRP A 84 -3.49 -12.01 6.27
CA TRP A 84 -4.44 -13.00 5.86
C TRP A 84 -3.94 -14.37 6.27
N LYS A 85 -4.75 -15.10 7.05
CA LYS A 85 -4.52 -16.50 7.39
C LYS A 85 -5.55 -17.35 6.65
N VAL A 86 -5.06 -18.30 5.87
CA VAL A 86 -5.91 -19.34 5.27
C VAL A 86 -5.98 -20.48 6.30
N GLU A 87 -7.17 -20.81 6.75
CA GLU A 87 -7.43 -21.97 7.60
C GLU A 87 -8.18 -23.00 6.72
N ASP A 88 -7.58 -24.17 6.57
CA ASP A 88 -8.28 -25.32 6.00
C ASP A 88 -9.28 -25.82 7.06
N LEU A 89 -10.56 -25.85 6.72
CA LEU A 89 -11.56 -26.45 7.60
C LEU A 89 -11.36 -27.96 7.50
N GLU A 90 -10.69 -28.55 8.49
CA GLU A 90 -10.74 -29.99 8.70
C GLU A 90 -12.21 -30.37 8.89
N GLN A 91 -12.64 -31.40 8.15
CA GLN A 91 -13.97 -32.00 8.28
C GLN A 91 -14.11 -32.47 9.73
N CYS A 92 -14.85 -31.75 10.57
CA CYS A 92 -15.48 -32.36 11.73
C CYS A 92 -16.52 -33.32 11.18
N GLY A 93 -16.18 -34.59 11.22
CA GLY A 93 -17.12 -35.63 10.92
C GLY A 93 -18.23 -35.63 11.95
N GLU A 94 -19.46 -35.59 11.43
CA GLU A 94 -20.62 -36.35 11.94
C GLU A 94 -21.68 -36.28 10.86
N ASP A 95 -22.08 -37.51 10.49
CA ASP A 95 -23.14 -37.95 9.64
C ASP A 95 -24.25 -36.96 9.27
N LEU A 96 -24.51 -36.83 7.97
CA LEU A 96 -25.87 -36.88 7.42
C LEU A 96 -25.82 -37.02 5.89
N ASP A 97 -26.46 -38.07 5.43
CA ASP A 97 -26.75 -38.43 4.04
C ASP A 97 -27.26 -37.26 3.21
N SER A 98 -26.50 -36.85 2.20
CA SER A 98 -27.05 -36.31 0.96
C SER A 98 -25.96 -36.33 -0.12
N GLU A 99 -26.23 -37.14 -1.14
CA GLU A 99 -25.47 -37.23 -2.39
C GLU A 99 -25.52 -35.87 -3.11
N GLU A 100 -24.40 -35.16 -3.13
CA GLU A 100 -23.98 -34.29 -4.22
C GLU A 100 -22.52 -33.92 -3.99
N HIS A 101 -21.62 -34.60 -4.67
CA HIS A 101 -20.19 -34.31 -4.69
C HIS A 101 -19.93 -33.04 -5.47
N ASP A 102 -19.82 -31.90 -4.78
CA ASP A 102 -19.09 -30.74 -5.29
C ASP A 102 -17.92 -30.48 -4.34
N ASN A 103 -16.75 -30.92 -4.77
CA ASN A 103 -15.50 -30.93 -4.01
C ASN A 103 -14.90 -29.50 -3.94
N LYS A 104 -15.60 -28.58 -3.24
CA LYS A 104 -15.07 -27.25 -2.93
C LYS A 104 -14.32 -27.32 -1.62
N ASN A 105 -12.98 -27.32 -1.71
CA ASN A 105 -12.07 -27.05 -0.59
C ASN A 105 -12.56 -25.80 0.15
N HIS A 106 -13.23 -25.97 1.27
CA HIS A 106 -13.70 -24.88 2.11
C HIS A 106 -12.51 -24.29 2.87
N ARG A 107 -11.80 -23.37 2.21
CA ARG A 107 -10.76 -22.55 2.83
C ARG A 107 -11.38 -21.29 3.43
N ARG A 108 -11.25 -21.11 4.73
CA ARG A 108 -11.67 -19.89 5.40
C ARG A 108 -10.50 -18.91 5.43
N ILE A 109 -10.68 -17.76 4.81
CA ILE A 109 -9.68 -16.69 4.83
C ILE A 109 -10.04 -15.75 5.98
N LEU A 110 -9.16 -15.68 6.99
CA LEU A 110 -9.33 -14.82 8.16
C LEU A 110 -8.29 -13.71 8.17
N LEU A 111 -8.72 -12.49 8.41
CA LEU A 111 -7.82 -11.39 8.69
C LEU A 111 -7.46 -11.41 10.17
N ARG A 112 -6.17 -11.53 10.49
CA ARG A 112 -5.64 -11.47 11.87
C ARG A 112 -4.71 -10.28 12.03
N TYR A 113 -4.66 -9.71 13.22
CA TYR A 113 -3.71 -8.66 13.54
C TYR A 113 -2.64 -9.16 14.51
N TYR A 114 -1.47 -8.53 14.42
CA TYR A 114 -0.32 -8.74 15.30
C TYR A 114 0.19 -7.39 15.79
N ARG A 115 0.83 -7.40 16.93
CA ARG A 115 1.47 -6.22 17.53
C ARG A 115 2.96 -6.24 17.22
N VAL A 116 3.46 -5.14 16.68
CA VAL A 116 4.88 -4.95 16.40
C VAL A 116 5.37 -3.66 17.04
N PHE A 117 6.66 -3.60 17.27
CA PHE A 117 7.37 -2.45 17.83
C PHE A 117 8.46 -2.05 16.85
N ASN A 118 8.73 -0.77 16.77
CA ASN A 118 9.86 -0.26 16.00
C ASN A 118 11.19 -0.62 16.72
N LEU A 119 12.26 -0.75 15.98
CA LEU A 119 13.59 -0.97 16.52
C LEU A 119 13.95 0.08 17.59
N GLU A 120 13.55 1.33 17.39
CA GLU A 120 13.79 2.43 18.31
C GLU A 120 13.07 2.27 19.66
N GLN A 121 12.12 1.37 19.77
CA GLN A 121 11.39 1.03 21.01
C GLN A 121 11.98 -0.17 21.75
N CYS A 122 13.05 -0.75 21.21
CA CYS A 122 13.64 -1.98 21.71
C CYS A 122 15.07 -1.74 22.23
N GLU A 123 15.46 -2.56 23.20
CA GLU A 123 16.85 -2.72 23.63
C GLU A 123 17.34 -4.05 23.07
N LEU A 124 18.30 -3.98 22.14
CA LEU A 124 18.90 -5.15 21.50
C LEU A 124 20.42 -5.16 21.73
N PRO A 125 21.06 -6.34 21.80
CA PRO A 125 22.51 -6.45 21.89
C PRO A 125 23.20 -5.73 20.72
N GLN A 126 24.33 -5.08 21.00
CA GLN A 126 25.12 -4.34 20.00
C GLN A 126 25.48 -5.23 18.80
N ALA A 127 25.81 -6.48 19.03
CA ALA A 127 26.11 -7.45 17.99
C ALA A 127 24.95 -7.69 16.98
N VAL A 128 23.69 -7.42 17.39
CA VAL A 128 22.52 -7.45 16.48
C VAL A 128 22.44 -6.14 15.69
N LEU A 129 22.66 -5.01 16.36
CA LEU A 129 22.62 -3.68 15.74
C LEU A 129 23.72 -3.52 14.68
N ASP A 130 24.92 -4.03 14.92
CA ASP A 130 26.06 -3.96 14.01
C ASP A 130 25.84 -4.76 12.71
N LYS A 131 24.96 -5.77 12.75
CA LYS A 131 24.55 -6.57 11.57
C LYS A 131 23.44 -5.93 10.74
N LEU A 132 22.86 -4.82 11.22
CA LEU A 132 21.86 -4.14 10.43
C LEU A 132 22.53 -3.48 9.22
N PRO A 133 21.90 -3.56 8.05
CA PRO A 133 22.38 -2.78 6.91
C PRO A 133 22.42 -1.32 7.35
N LYS A 134 23.59 -0.71 7.21
CA LYS A 134 23.66 0.74 7.30
C LYS A 134 22.66 1.28 6.30
N ILE A 135 21.79 2.16 6.73
CA ILE A 135 20.84 2.83 5.85
C ILE A 135 21.70 3.68 4.91
N GLU A 136 22.12 3.07 3.80
CA GLU A 136 22.74 3.82 2.73
C GLU A 136 21.64 4.72 2.19
N ARG A 137 21.82 6.01 2.33
CA ARG A 137 21.06 6.97 1.56
C ARG A 137 21.48 6.72 0.12
N HIS A 138 20.67 5.94 -0.61
CA HIS A 138 20.90 5.77 -2.02
C HIS A 138 20.90 7.17 -2.64
N GLN A 139 22.08 7.60 -3.07
CA GLN A 139 22.23 8.80 -3.92
C GLN A 139 21.84 8.41 -5.36
N HIS A 140 20.68 7.75 -5.53
CA HIS A 140 20.10 7.64 -6.85
C HIS A 140 19.51 9.00 -7.18
N GLU A 141 19.81 9.47 -8.37
CA GLU A 141 19.03 10.60 -8.91
C GLU A 141 17.56 10.12 -8.97
N PRO A 142 16.64 10.67 -8.18
CA PRO A 142 15.27 10.15 -8.05
C PRO A 142 14.56 10.04 -9.40
N ILE A 143 14.89 10.92 -10.33
CA ILE A 143 14.33 10.97 -11.69
C ILE A 143 14.66 9.70 -12.49
N THR A 144 15.90 9.22 -12.42
CA THR A 144 16.32 7.99 -13.11
C THR A 144 15.56 6.78 -12.57
N ALA A 145 15.46 6.64 -11.25
CA ALA A 145 14.70 5.55 -10.62
C ALA A 145 13.22 5.58 -11.02
N CYS A 146 12.62 6.77 -11.12
CA CYS A 146 11.22 6.91 -11.56
C CYS A 146 11.03 6.46 -13.01
N ALA A 147 11.93 6.85 -13.91
CA ALA A 147 11.87 6.44 -15.31
C ALA A 147 12.07 4.92 -15.48
N GLU A 148 12.98 4.33 -14.72
CA GLU A 148 13.19 2.89 -14.68
C GLU A 148 11.93 2.13 -14.24
N ILE A 149 11.23 2.60 -13.19
CA ILE A 149 9.98 2.00 -12.72
C ILE A 149 8.92 2.01 -13.83
N ILE A 150 8.75 3.14 -14.54
CA ILE A 150 7.81 3.23 -15.66
C ILE A 150 8.19 2.23 -16.75
N GLY A 151 9.48 2.11 -17.07
CA GLY A 151 10.00 1.18 -18.08
C GLY A 151 9.85 -0.31 -17.71
N CYS A 152 9.69 -0.64 -16.43
CA CYS A 152 9.48 -2.01 -15.96
C CYS A 152 8.04 -2.53 -16.15
N MET A 153 7.07 -1.64 -16.42
CA MET A 153 5.67 -2.02 -16.50
C MET A 153 5.36 -2.92 -17.71
N PRO A 154 4.88 -4.17 -17.50
CA PRO A 154 4.46 -5.03 -18.61
C PRO A 154 3.23 -4.46 -19.30
N ASN A 155 3.18 -4.56 -20.64
CA ASN A 155 2.04 -4.05 -21.42
C ASN A 155 1.63 -2.62 -21.03
N ALA A 156 2.62 -1.73 -20.79
CA ALA A 156 2.37 -0.36 -20.40
C ALA A 156 1.45 0.36 -21.42
N PRO A 157 0.57 1.27 -20.94
CA PRO A 157 -0.17 2.14 -21.85
C PRO A 157 0.78 3.12 -22.54
N GLU A 158 0.35 3.68 -23.65
CA GLU A 158 1.03 4.82 -24.25
C GLU A 158 0.90 6.05 -23.34
N ILE A 159 1.98 6.77 -23.11
CA ILE A 159 1.99 8.04 -22.36
C ILE A 159 2.12 9.18 -23.36
N GLU A 160 1.13 10.06 -23.35
CA GLU A 160 1.05 11.25 -24.20
C GLU A 160 1.11 12.51 -23.36
N HIS A 161 1.84 13.52 -23.83
CA HIS A 161 1.88 14.83 -23.19
C HIS A 161 0.99 15.81 -23.95
N ALA A 162 -0.14 16.19 -23.32
CA ALA A 162 -1.11 17.12 -23.88
C ALA A 162 -1.95 17.84 -22.81
N GLY A 163 -2.36 19.06 -23.13
CA GLY A 163 -3.31 19.81 -22.29
C GLY A 163 -2.78 20.17 -20.92
N SER A 164 -3.71 20.32 -19.96
CA SER A 164 -3.43 20.75 -18.58
C SER A 164 -3.98 19.79 -17.50
N LYS A 165 -4.44 18.59 -17.89
CA LYS A 165 -5.01 17.60 -16.97
C LYS A 165 -4.33 16.26 -17.15
N ALA A 166 -4.06 15.58 -16.04
CA ALA A 166 -3.64 14.20 -16.03
C ALA A 166 -4.88 13.29 -16.00
N PHE A 167 -4.91 12.25 -16.82
CA PHE A 167 -5.95 11.22 -16.78
C PHE A 167 -5.55 9.97 -17.56
N TYR A 168 -6.06 8.82 -17.14
CA TYR A 168 -6.04 7.58 -17.91
C TYR A 168 -7.36 7.38 -18.66
N SER A 169 -7.29 7.02 -19.95
CA SER A 169 -8.45 6.64 -20.76
C SER A 169 -8.50 5.13 -20.99
N PRO A 170 -9.46 4.39 -20.38
CA PRO A 170 -9.57 2.96 -20.62
C PRO A 170 -10.03 2.59 -22.03
N ILE A 171 -10.68 3.52 -22.76
CA ILE A 171 -11.15 3.30 -24.14
C ILE A 171 -9.97 3.25 -25.10
N THR A 172 -9.04 4.19 -24.97
CA THR A 172 -7.85 4.30 -25.85
C THR A 172 -6.62 3.59 -25.28
N ASP A 173 -6.70 3.11 -24.05
CA ASP A 173 -5.60 2.54 -23.26
C ASP A 173 -4.38 3.48 -23.23
N ARG A 174 -4.61 4.76 -22.95
CA ARG A 174 -3.61 5.83 -22.98
C ARG A 174 -3.64 6.64 -21.70
N VAL A 175 -2.47 7.01 -21.20
CA VAL A 175 -2.26 8.01 -20.14
C VAL A 175 -1.96 9.34 -20.80
N THR A 176 -2.71 10.38 -20.47
CA THR A 176 -2.44 11.75 -20.89
C THR A 176 -1.95 12.54 -19.69
N LEU A 177 -0.82 13.22 -19.83
CA LEU A 177 -0.22 14.07 -18.81
C LEU A 177 0.04 15.47 -19.37
N PRO A 178 -0.04 16.53 -18.57
CA PRO A 178 0.57 17.81 -18.95
C PRO A 178 2.06 17.64 -19.25
N PRO A 179 2.65 18.48 -20.10
CA PRO A 179 4.11 18.53 -20.26
C PRO A 179 4.83 18.70 -18.91
N PRO A 180 5.98 18.02 -18.69
CA PRO A 180 6.70 18.07 -17.42
C PRO A 180 6.99 19.49 -16.91
N GLU A 181 7.20 20.43 -17.80
CA GLU A 181 7.50 21.84 -17.51
C GLU A 181 6.34 22.59 -16.82
N LEU A 182 5.12 22.04 -16.87
CA LEU A 182 3.94 22.61 -16.20
C LEU A 182 3.79 22.16 -14.74
N PHE A 183 4.60 21.20 -14.29
CA PHE A 183 4.61 20.77 -12.90
C PHE A 183 5.59 21.61 -12.06
N ILE A 184 5.30 21.77 -10.77
CA ILE A 184 6.15 22.52 -9.85
C ILE A 184 7.49 21.80 -9.64
N SER A 185 7.47 20.46 -9.70
CA SER A 185 8.67 19.63 -9.57
C SER A 185 8.53 18.32 -10.37
N TYR A 186 9.66 17.67 -10.65
CA TYR A 186 9.66 16.34 -11.27
C TYR A 186 9.01 15.28 -10.37
N GLU A 187 9.11 15.42 -9.05
CA GLU A 187 8.44 14.54 -8.10
C GLU A 187 6.93 14.59 -8.29
N GLU A 188 6.34 15.77 -8.48
CA GLU A 188 4.90 15.92 -8.75
C GLU A 188 4.50 15.34 -10.10
N TYR A 189 5.33 15.53 -11.13
CA TYR A 189 5.12 14.91 -12.44
C TYR A 189 5.09 13.39 -12.33
N PHE A 190 6.10 12.78 -11.70
CA PHE A 190 6.17 11.33 -11.55
C PHE A 190 5.07 10.78 -10.63
N ALA A 191 4.72 11.48 -9.56
CA ALA A 191 3.60 11.09 -8.69
C ALA A 191 2.27 11.07 -9.46
N SER A 192 2.01 12.08 -10.29
CA SER A 192 0.84 12.13 -11.17
C SER A 192 0.88 11.01 -12.22
N CYS A 193 2.04 10.77 -12.83
CA CYS A 193 2.23 9.66 -13.77
C CYS A 193 1.93 8.31 -13.13
N TYR A 194 2.44 8.07 -11.92
CA TYR A 194 2.18 6.85 -11.18
C TYR A 194 0.69 6.66 -10.84
N HIS A 195 -0.01 7.74 -10.48
CA HIS A 195 -1.45 7.70 -10.24
C HIS A 195 -2.21 7.19 -11.49
N GLU A 196 -1.93 7.76 -12.65
CA GLU A 196 -2.58 7.37 -13.91
C GLU A 196 -2.14 5.96 -14.37
N LEU A 197 -0.88 5.58 -14.14
CA LEU A 197 -0.41 4.22 -14.41
C LEU A 197 -1.11 3.19 -13.52
N VAL A 198 -1.36 3.51 -12.25
CA VAL A 198 -2.13 2.62 -11.35
C VAL A 198 -3.55 2.44 -11.87
N HIS A 199 -4.25 3.50 -12.30
CA HIS A 199 -5.54 3.37 -12.99
C HIS A 199 -5.44 2.44 -14.19
N SER A 200 -4.43 2.65 -15.04
CA SER A 200 -4.22 1.84 -16.24
C SER A 200 -4.05 0.36 -15.92
N THR A 201 -3.49 -0.03 -14.76
CA THR A 201 -3.40 -1.45 -14.39
C THR A 201 -4.76 -2.13 -14.28
N GLY A 202 -5.85 -1.38 -14.11
CA GLY A 202 -7.22 -1.91 -14.09
C GLY A 202 -7.77 -2.31 -15.45
N HIS A 203 -7.08 -1.99 -16.55
CA HIS A 203 -7.50 -2.35 -17.90
C HIS A 203 -7.60 -3.89 -18.09
N LYS A 204 -8.49 -4.33 -19.00
CA LYS A 204 -8.73 -5.76 -19.30
C LYS A 204 -7.48 -6.56 -19.71
N LYS A 205 -6.48 -5.90 -20.30
CA LYS A 205 -5.20 -6.52 -20.69
C LYS A 205 -4.23 -6.70 -19.51
N ARG A 206 -4.54 -6.17 -18.34
CA ARG A 206 -3.68 -6.17 -17.14
C ARG A 206 -4.42 -6.83 -15.97
N LEU A 207 -4.74 -6.10 -14.91
CA LEU A 207 -5.39 -6.68 -13.71
C LEU A 207 -6.93 -6.77 -13.79
N ALA A 208 -7.54 -6.26 -14.85
CA ALA A 208 -8.98 -6.33 -15.15
C ALA A 208 -9.88 -5.95 -13.96
N ARG A 209 -9.61 -4.79 -13.30
CA ARG A 209 -10.44 -4.33 -12.17
C ARG A 209 -11.81 -3.86 -12.65
N GLU A 210 -12.87 -4.37 -12.02
CA GLU A 210 -14.26 -4.01 -12.34
C GLU A 210 -14.51 -2.50 -12.32
N SER A 211 -13.88 -1.78 -11.37
CA SER A 211 -13.97 -0.32 -11.23
C SER A 211 -13.54 0.46 -12.46
N ILE A 212 -12.64 -0.09 -13.27
CA ILE A 212 -12.19 0.51 -14.53
C ILE A 212 -13.01 -0.02 -15.72
N LEU A 213 -13.43 -1.29 -15.69
CA LEU A 213 -14.16 -1.92 -16.78
C LEU A 213 -15.60 -1.40 -16.91
N GLU A 214 -16.25 -1.08 -15.80
CA GLU A 214 -17.66 -0.65 -15.76
C GLU A 214 -17.87 0.86 -15.89
N ALA A 215 -16.83 1.65 -16.13
CA ALA A 215 -16.87 3.10 -16.29
C ALA A 215 -17.76 3.78 -15.23
N ALA A 216 -17.43 3.61 -13.97
CA ALA A 216 -18.23 4.12 -12.85
C ALA A 216 -18.43 5.65 -12.93
N PRO A 217 -19.65 6.16 -12.71
CA PRO A 217 -19.90 7.59 -12.73
C PRO A 217 -19.03 8.35 -11.72
N PHE A 218 -18.57 9.54 -12.11
CA PHE A 218 -17.78 10.42 -11.24
C PHE A 218 -18.46 10.63 -9.88
N GLY A 219 -17.73 10.42 -8.79
CA GLY A 219 -18.24 10.57 -7.43
C GLY A 219 -19.03 9.38 -6.87
N SER A 220 -19.27 8.32 -7.65
CA SER A 220 -19.87 7.08 -7.14
C SER A 220 -18.96 6.35 -6.13
N ALA A 221 -19.52 5.42 -5.35
CA ALA A 221 -18.75 4.61 -4.41
C ALA A 221 -17.67 3.77 -5.12
N VAL A 222 -17.96 3.25 -6.31
CA VAL A 222 -17.03 2.49 -7.14
C VAL A 222 -15.89 3.37 -7.63
N TYR A 223 -16.19 4.56 -8.15
CA TYR A 223 -15.21 5.57 -8.55
C TYR A 223 -14.30 5.95 -7.36
N SER A 224 -14.91 6.21 -6.20
CA SER A 224 -14.16 6.56 -4.99
C SER A 224 -13.21 5.47 -4.53
N LYS A 225 -13.59 4.19 -4.66
CA LYS A 225 -12.74 3.05 -4.35
C LYS A 225 -11.54 2.97 -5.29
N GLU A 226 -11.75 3.20 -6.58
CA GLU A 226 -10.68 3.20 -7.57
C GLU A 226 -9.69 4.35 -7.36
N GLU A 227 -10.19 5.56 -7.02
CA GLU A 227 -9.33 6.69 -6.65
C GLU A 227 -8.43 6.36 -5.46
N LEU A 228 -8.97 5.70 -4.42
CA LEU A 228 -8.17 5.29 -3.26
C LEU A 228 -7.11 4.25 -3.64
N VAL A 229 -7.43 3.34 -4.56
CA VAL A 229 -6.46 2.38 -5.12
C VAL A 229 -5.34 3.12 -5.86
N ALA A 230 -5.68 4.11 -6.69
CA ALA A 230 -4.73 4.88 -7.46
C ALA A 230 -3.81 5.72 -6.55
N GLU A 231 -4.38 6.40 -5.57
CA GLU A 231 -3.63 7.19 -4.58
C GLU A 231 -2.64 6.34 -3.78
N MET A 232 -3.10 5.22 -3.22
CA MET A 232 -2.26 4.30 -2.47
C MET A 232 -1.21 3.63 -3.34
N GLY A 233 -1.56 3.27 -4.59
CA GLY A 233 -0.64 2.67 -5.54
C GLY A 233 0.48 3.63 -5.95
N ALA A 234 0.12 4.88 -6.24
CA ALA A 234 1.10 5.92 -6.50
C ALA A 234 2.03 6.15 -5.30
N ALA A 235 1.49 6.16 -4.07
CA ALA A 235 2.29 6.28 -2.87
C ALA A 235 3.31 5.13 -2.69
N TYR A 236 2.95 3.89 -3.04
CA TYR A 236 3.91 2.77 -3.04
C TYR A 236 5.02 2.99 -4.06
N LEU A 237 4.69 3.43 -5.27
CA LEU A 237 5.67 3.68 -6.32
C LEU A 237 6.60 4.85 -5.98
N CYS A 238 6.05 5.93 -5.39
CA CYS A 238 6.83 7.04 -4.87
C CYS A 238 7.82 6.58 -3.77
N ALA A 239 7.36 5.73 -2.84
CA ALA A 239 8.22 5.19 -1.79
C ALA A 239 9.32 4.28 -2.35
N GLU A 240 9.04 3.51 -3.40
CA GLU A 240 10.00 2.61 -4.06
C GLU A 240 11.04 3.42 -4.86
N SER A 241 10.64 4.52 -5.51
CA SER A 241 11.54 5.42 -6.25
C SER A 241 12.26 6.45 -5.37
N GLY A 242 11.87 6.58 -4.10
CA GLY A 242 12.47 7.52 -3.17
C GLY A 242 12.05 8.98 -3.36
N ILE A 243 10.95 9.24 -4.09
CA ILE A 243 10.39 10.58 -4.23
C ILE A 243 9.33 10.87 -3.18
N SER A 244 9.17 12.15 -2.85
CA SER A 244 8.17 12.66 -1.92
C SER A 244 7.45 13.84 -2.55
N PRO A 245 6.32 13.62 -3.23
CA PRO A 245 5.57 14.72 -3.83
C PRO A 245 5.08 15.70 -2.76
N ALA A 246 5.05 16.98 -3.10
CA ALA A 246 4.58 18.02 -2.20
C ALA A 246 3.12 17.77 -1.78
N VAL A 247 2.78 18.16 -0.56
CA VAL A 247 1.42 17.99 -0.04
C VAL A 247 0.50 19.03 -0.69
N ILE A 248 -0.57 18.59 -1.34
CA ILE A 248 -1.54 19.46 -2.03
C ILE A 248 -2.24 20.41 -1.03
N GLU A 249 -2.40 21.67 -1.44
CA GLU A 249 -2.91 22.80 -0.63
C GLU A 249 -4.34 22.67 -0.08
N ASN A 250 -5.13 21.65 -0.34
CA ASN A 250 -6.51 21.55 0.16
C ASN A 250 -6.74 20.31 1.03
N GLN A 251 -5.86 20.11 2.00
CA GLN A 251 -5.85 18.92 2.85
C GLN A 251 -7.13 18.70 3.65
N ALA A 252 -7.81 19.79 4.10
CA ALA A 252 -8.97 19.67 4.98
C ALA A 252 -10.22 19.08 4.26
N SER A 253 -10.56 19.57 3.07
CA SER A 253 -11.71 19.04 2.30
C SER A 253 -11.45 17.62 1.78
N TYR A 254 -10.22 17.34 1.41
CA TYR A 254 -9.74 16.00 1.02
C TYR A 254 -9.89 15.00 2.18
N ILE A 255 -9.40 15.36 3.38
CA ILE A 255 -9.52 14.54 4.59
C ILE A 255 -10.99 14.31 4.95
N ALA A 256 -11.82 15.36 4.94
CA ALA A 256 -13.24 15.25 5.23
C ALA A 256 -13.97 14.29 4.27
N GLY A 257 -13.60 14.34 2.98
CA GLY A 257 -14.13 13.41 1.97
C GLY A 257 -13.81 11.94 2.27
N TRP A 258 -12.57 11.64 2.68
CA TRP A 258 -12.17 10.28 3.03
C TRP A 258 -12.76 9.83 4.35
N LEU A 259 -12.83 10.68 5.38
CA LEU A 259 -13.47 10.36 6.66
C LEU A 259 -14.89 9.85 6.45
N LYS A 260 -15.70 10.58 5.66
CA LYS A 260 -17.06 10.15 5.35
C LYS A 260 -17.10 8.76 4.71
N LYS A 261 -16.29 8.51 3.68
CA LYS A 261 -16.26 7.23 2.96
C LYS A 261 -15.82 6.06 3.83
N LEU A 262 -14.85 6.29 4.73
CA LEU A 262 -14.34 5.25 5.63
C LEU A 262 -15.32 4.93 6.77
N HIS A 263 -16.13 5.90 7.20
CA HIS A 263 -17.23 5.64 8.14
C HIS A 263 -18.33 4.77 7.52
N ASP A 264 -18.61 4.99 6.20
CA ASP A 264 -19.63 4.24 5.49
C ASP A 264 -19.20 2.80 5.13
N ASP A 265 -17.91 2.57 4.86
CA ASP A 265 -17.36 1.24 4.52
C ASP A 265 -16.05 0.93 5.28
N ARG A 266 -16.16 0.15 6.35
CA ARG A 266 -15.02 -0.26 7.18
C ARG A 266 -14.02 -1.19 6.49
N LYS A 267 -14.37 -1.80 5.35
CA LYS A 267 -13.48 -2.68 4.59
C LYS A 267 -12.72 -1.94 3.50
N LEU A 268 -13.18 -0.74 3.14
CA LEU A 268 -12.70 0.03 2.00
C LEU A 268 -11.18 0.17 2.01
N VAL A 269 -10.60 0.67 3.10
CA VAL A 269 -9.17 0.98 3.17
C VAL A 269 -8.28 -0.26 3.06
N VAL A 270 -8.68 -1.37 3.67
CA VAL A 270 -7.91 -2.63 3.62
C VAL A 270 -7.96 -3.24 2.21
N HIS A 271 -9.14 -3.25 1.59
CA HIS A 271 -9.31 -3.75 0.23
C HIS A 271 -8.61 -2.86 -0.80
N ALA A 272 -8.74 -1.54 -0.69
CA ALA A 272 -8.05 -0.60 -1.57
C ALA A 272 -6.53 -0.76 -1.48
N ALA A 273 -5.97 -0.84 -0.27
CA ALA A 273 -4.54 -1.05 -0.07
C ALA A 273 -4.04 -2.38 -0.67
N ALA A 274 -4.84 -3.45 -0.60
CA ALA A 274 -4.49 -4.73 -1.22
C ALA A 274 -4.49 -4.64 -2.76
N GLN A 275 -5.47 -3.96 -3.36
CA GLN A 275 -5.51 -3.75 -4.81
C GLN A 275 -4.41 -2.79 -5.27
N ALA A 276 -4.14 -1.73 -4.52
CA ALA A 276 -3.06 -0.79 -4.76
C ALA A 276 -1.68 -1.47 -4.77
N GLN A 277 -1.45 -2.40 -3.81
CA GLN A 277 -0.21 -3.17 -3.78
C GLN A 277 -0.06 -4.06 -5.03
N LYS A 278 -1.14 -4.71 -5.49
CA LYS A 278 -1.12 -5.51 -6.72
C LYS A 278 -0.83 -4.62 -7.93
N ALA A 279 -1.43 -3.44 -7.99
CA ALA A 279 -1.21 -2.49 -9.07
C ALA A 279 0.24 -1.99 -9.08
N ALA A 280 0.80 -1.61 -7.93
CA ALA A 280 2.19 -1.21 -7.82
C ALA A 280 3.16 -2.35 -8.20
N ASP A 281 2.90 -3.58 -7.76
CA ASP A 281 3.70 -4.74 -8.16
C ASP A 281 3.67 -4.98 -9.68
N TYR A 282 2.52 -4.74 -10.31
CA TYR A 282 2.39 -4.85 -11.75
C TYR A 282 3.24 -3.80 -12.46
N VAL A 283 3.17 -2.54 -12.04
CA VAL A 283 4.01 -1.45 -12.59
C VAL A 283 5.49 -1.75 -12.40
N LEU A 284 5.89 -2.33 -11.27
CA LEU A 284 7.26 -2.73 -10.96
C LEU A 284 7.73 -4.00 -11.69
N GLY A 285 6.88 -4.60 -12.55
CA GLY A 285 7.21 -5.87 -13.21
C GLY A 285 7.38 -7.05 -12.25
N LYS A 286 6.94 -6.93 -10.98
CA LYS A 286 7.04 -7.96 -9.93
C LYS A 286 5.86 -8.94 -9.93
N PHE A 287 4.89 -8.73 -10.81
CA PHE A 287 3.70 -9.59 -10.90
C PHE A 287 4.01 -10.78 -11.81
N PRO A 288 3.67 -12.02 -11.39
CA PRO A 288 3.79 -13.16 -12.30
C PRO A 288 2.86 -12.89 -13.50
N ILE A 289 3.45 -12.75 -14.68
CA ILE A 289 2.68 -12.61 -15.94
C ILE A 289 1.99 -13.97 -16.12
N PRO A 290 0.64 -14.05 -16.21
CA PRO A 290 -0.02 -15.28 -16.61
C PRO A 290 0.53 -15.69 -17.98
N ALA A 291 1.01 -16.93 -18.07
CA ALA A 291 1.52 -17.52 -19.30
C ALA A 291 0.42 -17.65 -20.35
#